data_336b85c98111b05c45045222b619b29f
#
_entry.id   336b85c98111b05c45045222b619b29f
#
_cell.length_a   1.000
_cell.length_b   1.000
_cell.length_c   1.000
_cell.angle_alpha   90.00
_cell.angle_beta   90.00
_cell.angle_gamma   90.00
#
_symmetry.space_group_name_H-M   'P 1'
#
loop_
_entity.id
_entity.type
_entity.pdbx_description
1 polymer ?
#
loop_
_entity_poly.entity_id
_entity_poly.type
_entity_poly.pdbx_seq_one_letter_code
_entity_poly.pdbx_strand_id
1 'polypeptide(L)'
;MTLSVLIPTFNYNARALVLSMIAQAKSEHIESEVLVGDDASTCETAWMDEVEHEDGVRVIHAPYNLGRARIRNLLAKEALGQWLLFVDADAVVPEGFSLKKCIDAGFGAPVVCGGLYHPDKNPNPEATLRYKYERNADRHRAAEIRELHPHRKLSTFNLLVRRDVFMNIRFDERCQEYGYEDALFGIQLGDAGIPIAHIDNPLIHFGLDSNADFLAKSETAMRTLHRIAHFMPRDYGIMGAVYKLRRWHLTWAMRLFYKLFRKPMRANLLSQRPSLFIFKLYKLGYFLSL
;
A
#
# COMPACT_ATOMS: atom_id res chain seq x y z
N MET A 1 -24.27 2.68 -11.31
CA MET A 1 -23.25 2.76 -10.23
C MET A 1 -21.97 3.32 -10.81
N THR A 2 -21.53 4.45 -10.30
CA THR A 2 -20.34 5.14 -10.83
C THR A 2 -19.06 4.68 -10.14
N LEU A 3 -19.09 4.55 -8.80
CA LEU A 3 -17.92 4.29 -7.97
C LEU A 3 -18.12 3.13 -7.01
N SER A 4 -17.14 2.23 -6.88
CA SER A 4 -17.03 1.29 -5.78
C SER A 4 -15.78 1.65 -4.96
N VAL A 5 -15.97 1.97 -3.69
CA VAL A 5 -14.87 2.16 -2.73
C VAL A 5 -14.56 0.81 -2.10
N LEU A 6 -13.31 0.35 -2.23
CA LEU A 6 -12.87 -0.99 -1.85
C LEU A 6 -11.91 -0.90 -0.67
N ILE A 7 -12.33 -1.36 0.51
CA ILE A 7 -11.60 -1.25 1.77
C ILE A 7 -11.26 -2.66 2.28
N PRO A 8 -10.09 -3.23 1.95
CA PRO A 8 -9.64 -4.48 2.53
C PRO A 8 -9.22 -4.26 3.98
N THR A 9 -9.67 -5.13 4.89
CA THR A 9 -9.30 -5.06 6.31
C THR A 9 -8.88 -6.42 6.85
N PHE A 10 -7.99 -6.40 7.84
CA PHE A 10 -7.59 -7.56 8.63
C PHE A 10 -7.22 -7.10 10.05
N ASN A 11 -7.98 -7.55 11.05
CA ASN A 11 -7.78 -7.17 12.45
C ASN A 11 -7.66 -5.64 12.68
N TYR A 12 -8.46 -4.87 11.96
CA TYR A 12 -8.45 -3.40 12.04
C TYR A 12 -9.88 -2.84 11.92
N ASN A 13 -10.22 -1.88 12.77
CA ASN A 13 -11.51 -1.23 12.75
C ASN A 13 -11.50 -0.05 11.77
N ALA A 14 -12.11 -0.25 10.61
CA ALA A 14 -12.23 0.76 9.55
C ALA A 14 -13.56 1.53 9.56
N ARG A 15 -14.39 1.41 10.61
CA ARG A 15 -15.73 2.01 10.69
C ARG A 15 -15.72 3.50 10.36
N ALA A 16 -14.81 4.26 10.96
CA ALA A 16 -14.74 5.70 10.73
C ALA A 16 -14.43 6.05 9.26
N LEU A 17 -13.56 5.27 8.61
CA LEU A 17 -13.24 5.43 7.18
C LEU A 17 -14.47 5.14 6.32
N VAL A 18 -15.18 4.02 6.56
CA VAL A 18 -16.40 3.65 5.82
C VAL A 18 -17.43 4.76 5.88
N LEU A 19 -17.76 5.25 7.11
CA LEU A 19 -18.72 6.33 7.29
C LEU A 19 -18.28 7.64 6.61
N SER A 20 -16.98 7.96 6.66
CA SER A 20 -16.44 9.14 5.98
C SER A 20 -16.56 9.05 4.47
N MET A 21 -16.33 7.88 3.86
CA MET A 21 -16.47 7.67 2.41
C MET A 21 -17.93 7.77 1.96
N ILE A 22 -18.88 7.23 2.75
CA ILE A 22 -20.31 7.37 2.49
C ILE A 22 -20.73 8.85 2.56
N ALA A 23 -20.32 9.55 3.62
CA ALA A 23 -20.64 10.96 3.79
C ALA A 23 -20.08 11.82 2.64
N GLN A 24 -18.84 11.53 2.21
CA GLN A 24 -18.20 12.22 1.10
C GLN A 24 -18.96 11.96 -0.23
N ALA A 25 -19.32 10.72 -0.52
CA ALA A 25 -20.08 10.38 -1.72
C ALA A 25 -21.46 11.05 -1.75
N LYS A 26 -22.17 11.06 -0.62
CA LYS A 26 -23.47 11.75 -0.48
C LYS A 26 -23.31 13.27 -0.69
N SER A 27 -22.30 13.89 -0.10
CA SER A 27 -22.07 15.34 -0.22
C SER A 27 -21.71 15.77 -1.66
N GLU A 28 -21.05 14.92 -2.41
CA GLU A 28 -20.65 15.16 -3.80
C GLU A 28 -21.65 14.61 -4.83
N HIS A 29 -22.80 14.06 -4.39
CA HIS A 29 -23.83 13.46 -5.23
C HIS A 29 -23.32 12.36 -6.16
N ILE A 30 -22.40 11.51 -5.66
CA ILE A 30 -21.82 10.39 -6.40
C ILE A 30 -22.60 9.12 -6.08
N GLU A 31 -23.14 8.47 -7.13
CA GLU A 31 -23.74 7.14 -7.03
C GLU A 31 -22.62 6.12 -6.75
N SER A 32 -22.55 5.62 -5.52
CA SER A 32 -21.45 4.78 -5.05
C SER A 32 -21.90 3.65 -4.13
N GLU A 33 -21.04 2.65 -4.01
CA GLU A 33 -21.08 1.63 -2.96
C GLU A 33 -19.74 1.61 -2.21
N VAL A 34 -19.75 1.08 -0.99
CA VAL A 34 -18.54 0.77 -0.22
C VAL A 34 -18.50 -0.74 0.05
N LEU A 35 -17.45 -1.40 -0.40
CA LEU A 35 -17.19 -2.81 -0.13
C LEU A 35 -16.09 -2.92 0.91
N VAL A 36 -16.43 -3.49 2.06
CA VAL A 36 -15.46 -3.88 3.09
C VAL A 36 -15.07 -5.33 2.86
N GLY A 37 -13.78 -5.60 2.67
CA GLY A 37 -13.28 -6.96 2.53
C GLY A 37 -12.60 -7.42 3.81
N ASP A 38 -13.28 -8.24 4.60
CA ASP A 38 -12.69 -8.88 5.77
C ASP A 38 -11.83 -10.07 5.36
N ASP A 39 -10.53 -9.94 5.52
CA ASP A 39 -9.55 -10.98 5.17
C ASP A 39 -9.39 -12.02 6.29
N ALA A 40 -10.52 -12.53 6.81
CA ALA A 40 -10.63 -13.48 7.93
C ALA A 40 -10.05 -12.92 9.25
N SER A 41 -10.53 -11.76 9.67
CA SER A 41 -10.16 -11.16 10.96
C SER A 41 -10.56 -12.03 12.12
N THR A 42 -9.72 -12.07 13.15
CA THR A 42 -9.92 -12.82 14.39
C THR A 42 -10.28 -11.94 15.59
N CYS A 43 -10.20 -10.61 15.40
CA CYS A 43 -10.57 -9.60 16.40
C CYS A 43 -11.07 -8.34 15.69
N GLU A 44 -11.64 -7.39 16.44
CA GLU A 44 -12.14 -6.11 15.93
C GLU A 44 -13.18 -6.25 14.79
N THR A 45 -14.12 -7.18 14.89
CA THR A 45 -15.09 -7.48 13.82
C THR A 45 -16.48 -6.88 14.04
N ALA A 46 -16.89 -6.58 15.29
CA ALA A 46 -18.25 -6.15 15.63
C ALA A 46 -18.72 -4.89 14.86
N TRP A 47 -17.81 -4.00 14.49
CA TRP A 47 -18.13 -2.80 13.72
C TRP A 47 -18.61 -3.11 12.30
N MET A 48 -18.30 -4.29 11.75
CA MET A 48 -18.69 -4.68 10.39
C MET A 48 -20.20 -4.86 10.30
N ASP A 49 -20.82 -5.49 11.30
CA ASP A 49 -22.28 -5.64 11.38
C ASP A 49 -22.96 -4.27 11.46
N GLU A 50 -22.34 -3.28 12.18
CA GLU A 50 -22.88 -1.94 12.29
C GLU A 50 -22.87 -1.21 10.93
N VAL A 51 -21.77 -1.29 10.17
CA VAL A 51 -21.67 -0.57 8.88
C VAL A 51 -22.44 -1.25 7.77
N GLU A 52 -22.70 -2.55 7.86
CA GLU A 52 -23.49 -3.28 6.85
C GLU A 52 -24.97 -2.83 6.82
N HIS A 53 -25.45 -2.19 7.89
CA HIS A 53 -26.77 -1.56 7.92
C HIS A 53 -26.82 -0.20 7.20
N GLU A 54 -25.68 0.39 6.85
CA GLU A 54 -25.64 1.63 6.09
C GLU A 54 -25.96 1.38 4.60
N ASP A 55 -26.73 2.29 4.03
CA ASP A 55 -27.14 2.20 2.62
C ASP A 55 -25.94 2.24 1.67
N GLY A 56 -25.87 1.26 0.78
CA GLY A 56 -24.76 1.13 -0.17
C GLY A 56 -23.50 0.49 0.38
N VAL A 57 -23.51 -0.07 1.61
CA VAL A 57 -22.38 -0.84 2.17
C VAL A 57 -22.64 -2.34 2.03
N ARG A 58 -21.58 -3.05 1.70
CA ARG A 58 -21.54 -4.52 1.71
C ARG A 58 -20.26 -5.01 2.38
N VAL A 59 -20.38 -5.99 3.27
CA VAL A 59 -19.23 -6.66 3.89
C VAL A 59 -19.03 -8.02 3.22
N ILE A 60 -17.81 -8.31 2.81
CA ILE A 60 -17.42 -9.56 2.16
C ILE A 60 -16.39 -10.25 3.05
N HIS A 61 -16.79 -11.38 3.64
CA HIS A 61 -15.93 -12.17 4.50
C HIS A 61 -15.17 -13.23 3.70
N ALA A 62 -13.84 -13.19 3.76
CA ALA A 62 -13.01 -14.24 3.20
C ALA A 62 -13.02 -15.47 4.14
N PRO A 63 -13.03 -16.70 3.60
CA PRO A 63 -13.06 -17.92 4.42
C PRO A 63 -11.75 -18.18 5.18
N TYR A 64 -10.66 -17.57 4.77
CA TYR A 64 -9.33 -17.60 5.38
C TYR A 64 -8.55 -16.39 4.92
N ASN A 65 -7.42 -16.06 5.55
CA ASN A 65 -6.59 -14.94 5.17
C ASN A 65 -6.01 -15.15 3.75
N LEU A 66 -6.52 -14.37 2.80
CA LEU A 66 -6.16 -14.43 1.38
C LEU A 66 -4.88 -13.65 1.08
N GLY A 67 -4.57 -12.67 1.91
CA GLY A 67 -3.51 -11.70 1.69
C GLY A 67 -3.91 -10.54 0.77
N ARG A 68 -3.09 -9.49 0.78
CA ARG A 68 -3.42 -8.16 0.21
C ARG A 68 -3.83 -8.18 -1.27
N ALA A 69 -3.15 -8.95 -2.10
CA ALA A 69 -3.45 -9.01 -3.54
C ALA A 69 -4.81 -9.68 -3.79
N ARG A 70 -5.04 -10.82 -3.16
CA ARG A 70 -6.26 -11.61 -3.40
C ARG A 70 -7.51 -10.96 -2.83
N ILE A 71 -7.44 -10.40 -1.62
CA ILE A 71 -8.61 -9.72 -1.05
C ILE A 71 -9.02 -8.51 -1.91
N ARG A 72 -8.05 -7.72 -2.43
CA ARG A 72 -8.36 -6.62 -3.35
C ARG A 72 -8.91 -7.11 -4.69
N ASN A 73 -8.41 -8.22 -5.23
CA ASN A 73 -8.95 -8.85 -6.43
C ASN A 73 -10.39 -9.35 -6.22
N LEU A 74 -10.68 -9.92 -5.04
CA LEU A 74 -12.02 -10.35 -4.66
C LEU A 74 -12.98 -9.16 -4.61
N LEU A 75 -12.62 -8.10 -3.90
CA LEU A 75 -13.43 -6.88 -3.81
C LEU A 75 -13.73 -6.28 -5.20
N ALA A 76 -12.71 -6.20 -6.05
CA ALA A 76 -12.88 -5.67 -7.42
C ALA A 76 -13.80 -6.55 -8.28
N LYS A 77 -13.80 -7.86 -8.07
CA LYS A 77 -14.71 -8.79 -8.76
C LYS A 77 -16.15 -8.56 -8.35
N GLU A 78 -16.40 -8.36 -7.06
CA GLU A 78 -17.74 -8.16 -6.47
C GLU A 78 -18.27 -6.74 -6.67
N ALA A 79 -17.40 -5.78 -7.04
CA ALA A 79 -17.73 -4.37 -7.27
C ALA A 79 -18.64 -4.18 -8.48
N LEU A 80 -19.58 -3.23 -8.38
CA LEU A 80 -20.55 -2.87 -9.43
C LEU A 80 -20.20 -1.58 -10.17
N GLY A 81 -19.34 -0.73 -9.57
CA GLY A 81 -18.94 0.57 -10.11
C GLY A 81 -18.10 0.46 -11.39
N GLN A 82 -18.18 1.48 -12.21
CA GLN A 82 -17.26 1.67 -13.36
C GLN A 82 -15.85 2.02 -12.91
N TRP A 83 -15.74 2.69 -11.78
CA TRP A 83 -14.51 3.07 -11.12
C TRP A 83 -14.33 2.31 -9.80
N LEU A 84 -13.14 1.80 -9.57
CA LEU A 84 -12.73 1.10 -8.36
C LEU A 84 -11.74 1.96 -7.59
N LEU A 85 -12.11 2.44 -6.42
CA LEU A 85 -11.23 3.19 -5.52
C LEU A 85 -10.74 2.28 -4.40
N PHE A 86 -9.50 1.85 -4.48
CA PHE A 86 -8.83 1.12 -3.41
C PHE A 86 -8.38 2.09 -2.33
N VAL A 87 -8.74 1.79 -1.08
CA VAL A 87 -8.34 2.57 0.11
C VAL A 87 -7.93 1.60 1.21
N ASP A 88 -6.74 1.77 1.76
CA ASP A 88 -6.30 0.94 2.89
C ASP A 88 -7.10 1.30 4.16
N ALA A 89 -7.42 0.29 4.99
CA ALA A 89 -8.32 0.41 6.14
C ALA A 89 -7.85 1.44 7.21
N ASP A 90 -6.55 1.70 7.28
CA ASP A 90 -5.92 2.64 8.22
C ASP A 90 -5.80 4.09 7.67
N ALA A 91 -6.54 4.38 6.60
CA ALA A 91 -6.65 5.72 6.05
C ALA A 91 -7.65 6.58 6.84
N VAL A 92 -7.34 7.87 6.93
CA VAL A 92 -8.25 8.90 7.45
C VAL A 92 -8.49 9.93 6.35
N VAL A 93 -9.77 10.30 6.18
CA VAL A 93 -10.20 11.30 5.18
C VAL A 93 -9.95 12.70 5.75
N PRO A 94 -9.03 13.49 5.17
CA PRO A 94 -8.82 14.86 5.62
C PRO A 94 -9.85 15.82 5.04
N GLU A 95 -9.96 17.01 5.64
CA GLU A 95 -10.64 18.13 5.02
C GLU A 95 -10.04 18.44 3.63
N GLY A 96 -10.89 18.67 2.63
CA GLY A 96 -10.48 18.95 1.25
C GLY A 96 -10.22 17.73 0.38
N PHE A 97 -10.28 16.50 0.92
CA PHE A 97 -10.37 15.29 0.10
C PHE A 97 -11.67 15.28 -0.72
N SER A 98 -11.62 14.81 -1.96
CA SER A 98 -12.78 14.76 -2.84
C SER A 98 -12.76 13.50 -3.72
N LEU A 99 -13.84 12.73 -3.67
CA LEU A 99 -14.07 11.61 -4.58
C LEU A 99 -14.26 12.09 -6.01
N LYS A 100 -14.91 13.24 -6.17
CA LYS A 100 -15.13 13.85 -7.48
C LYS A 100 -13.81 14.22 -8.15
N LYS A 101 -12.83 14.77 -7.43
CA LYS A 101 -11.48 15.04 -7.97
C LYS A 101 -10.82 13.77 -8.54
N CYS A 102 -10.99 12.62 -7.86
CA CYS A 102 -10.47 11.36 -8.36
C CYS A 102 -11.13 10.96 -9.68
N ILE A 103 -12.47 11.01 -9.74
CA ILE A 103 -13.25 10.62 -10.92
C ILE A 103 -12.96 11.57 -12.09
N ASP A 104 -12.93 12.88 -11.85
CA ASP A 104 -12.65 13.90 -12.88
C ASP A 104 -11.26 13.69 -13.50
N ALA A 105 -10.24 13.38 -12.69
CA ALA A 105 -8.92 13.01 -13.18
C ALA A 105 -8.94 11.68 -13.96
N GLY A 106 -9.84 10.77 -13.61
CA GLY A 106 -10.05 9.50 -14.28
C GLY A 106 -10.50 9.62 -15.74
N PHE A 107 -11.14 10.73 -16.13
CA PHE A 107 -11.45 11.00 -17.53
C PHE A 107 -10.19 11.27 -18.39
N GLY A 108 -9.09 11.71 -17.76
CA GLY A 108 -7.81 11.92 -18.44
C GLY A 108 -6.88 10.70 -18.45
N ALA A 109 -7.00 9.83 -17.43
CA ALA A 109 -6.18 8.61 -17.30
C ALA A 109 -6.98 7.52 -16.57
N PRO A 110 -6.94 6.25 -17.04
CA PRO A 110 -7.74 5.16 -16.45
C PRO A 110 -7.25 4.71 -15.07
N VAL A 111 -6.13 5.22 -14.61
CA VAL A 111 -5.56 4.98 -13.28
C VAL A 111 -5.16 6.31 -12.65
N VAL A 112 -5.63 6.57 -11.44
CA VAL A 112 -5.36 7.82 -10.70
C VAL A 112 -4.85 7.51 -9.30
N CYS A 113 -3.71 8.06 -8.92
CA CYS A 113 -3.15 7.98 -7.58
C CYS A 113 -3.38 9.30 -6.84
N GLY A 114 -4.24 9.31 -5.82
CA GLY A 114 -4.54 10.49 -5.00
C GLY A 114 -3.39 10.89 -4.08
N GLY A 115 -2.55 9.92 -3.70
CA GLY A 115 -1.45 10.13 -2.77
C GLY A 115 -1.83 9.89 -1.31
N LEU A 116 -0.85 10.08 -0.45
CA LEU A 116 -1.02 9.99 1.00
C LEU A 116 0.01 10.87 1.71
N TYR A 117 -0.25 11.22 2.95
CA TYR A 117 0.72 11.86 3.84
C TYR A 117 0.56 11.37 5.28
N HIS A 118 1.52 11.71 6.14
CA HIS A 118 1.53 11.31 7.53
C HIS A 118 1.37 12.54 8.45
N PRO A 119 0.77 12.37 9.63
CA PRO A 119 0.66 13.44 10.62
C PRO A 119 2.04 14.05 10.94
N ASP A 120 2.08 15.35 11.24
CA ASP A 120 3.33 16.04 11.62
C ASP A 120 3.93 15.53 12.93
N LYS A 121 3.09 15.00 13.82
CA LYS A 121 3.51 14.35 15.06
C LYS A 121 3.29 12.86 14.95
N ASN A 122 4.24 12.08 15.48
CA ASN A 122 4.10 10.63 15.53
C ASN A 122 2.91 10.25 16.44
N PRO A 123 1.86 9.63 15.90
CA PRO A 123 0.69 9.23 16.69
C PRO A 123 0.96 8.01 17.59
N ASN A 124 2.01 7.23 17.29
CA ASN A 124 2.37 6.03 18.03
C ASN A 124 3.84 6.08 18.49
N PRO A 125 4.13 6.30 19.80
CA PRO A 125 5.50 6.38 20.32
C PRO A 125 6.35 5.14 20.03
N GLU A 126 5.74 3.98 19.81
CA GLU A 126 6.43 2.72 19.49
C GLU A 126 6.78 2.57 17.99
N ALA A 127 6.25 3.48 17.15
CA ALA A 127 6.42 3.46 15.69
C ALA A 127 7.54 4.39 15.19
N THR A 128 8.61 4.61 15.96
CA THR A 128 9.64 5.58 15.61
C THR A 128 10.38 5.26 14.31
N LEU A 129 10.61 3.99 13.99
CA LEU A 129 11.23 3.55 12.73
C LEU A 129 10.29 3.79 11.55
N ARG A 130 9.03 3.33 11.67
CA ARG A 130 8.02 3.50 10.63
C ARG A 130 7.78 4.98 10.36
N TYR A 131 7.51 5.77 11.39
CA TYR A 131 7.28 7.20 11.29
C TYR A 131 8.45 7.93 10.61
N LYS A 132 9.68 7.69 11.06
CA LYS A 132 10.87 8.30 10.46
C LYS A 132 11.07 7.91 8.99
N TYR A 133 10.77 6.66 8.65
CA TYR A 133 10.84 6.16 7.27
C TYR A 133 9.82 6.87 6.38
N GLU A 134 8.57 6.96 6.81
CA GLU A 134 7.48 7.58 6.06
C GLU A 134 7.65 9.10 5.94
N ARG A 135 8.00 9.80 7.03
CA ARG A 135 8.29 11.25 6.97
C ARG A 135 9.45 11.59 6.02
N ASN A 136 10.43 10.71 5.92
CA ASN A 136 11.48 10.88 4.90
C ASN A 136 10.95 10.67 3.48
N ALA A 137 9.98 9.77 3.30
CA ALA A 137 9.35 9.51 2.01
C ALA A 137 8.38 10.64 1.60
N ASP A 138 7.69 11.30 2.56
CA ASP A 138 6.72 12.37 2.31
C ASP A 138 7.30 13.53 1.51
N ARG A 139 8.60 13.78 1.60
CA ARG A 139 9.33 14.78 0.80
C ARG A 139 9.24 14.56 -0.72
N HIS A 140 8.84 13.36 -1.14
CA HIS A 140 8.76 12.94 -2.54
C HIS A 140 7.35 12.48 -2.92
N ARG A 141 6.33 12.93 -2.17
CA ARG A 141 4.94 12.50 -2.38
C ARG A 141 4.03 13.53 -3.06
N ALA A 142 4.50 14.74 -3.31
CA ALA A 142 3.78 15.72 -4.13
C ALA A 142 3.48 15.14 -5.52
N ALA A 143 2.32 15.48 -6.11
CA ALA A 143 1.88 14.90 -7.38
C ALA A 143 2.91 15.10 -8.49
N GLU A 144 3.49 16.30 -8.61
CA GLU A 144 4.49 16.64 -9.63
C GLU A 144 5.75 15.76 -9.53
N ILE A 145 6.15 15.38 -8.30
CA ILE A 145 7.31 14.50 -8.08
C ILE A 145 6.95 13.04 -8.44
N ARG A 146 5.71 12.63 -8.17
CA ARG A 146 5.24 11.28 -8.51
C ARG A 146 5.06 11.10 -10.01
N GLU A 147 4.64 12.15 -10.72
CA GLU A 147 4.49 12.19 -12.19
C GLU A 147 5.82 11.97 -12.93
N LEU A 148 6.98 12.28 -12.33
CA LEU A 148 8.28 12.00 -12.95
C LEU A 148 8.53 10.50 -13.21
N HIS A 149 7.89 9.63 -12.41
CA HIS A 149 7.99 8.18 -12.53
C HIS A 149 6.65 7.52 -12.16
N PRO A 150 5.57 7.73 -12.93
CA PRO A 150 4.21 7.45 -12.51
C PRO A 150 3.99 5.99 -12.11
N HIS A 151 4.48 5.04 -12.90
CA HIS A 151 4.33 3.60 -12.62
C HIS A 151 5.15 3.12 -11.41
N ARG A 152 6.28 3.78 -11.11
CA ARG A 152 7.13 3.44 -9.95
C ARG A 152 6.66 4.07 -8.64
N LYS A 153 5.79 5.07 -8.74
CA LYS A 153 5.24 5.83 -7.60
C LYS A 153 3.79 5.50 -7.30
N LEU A 154 3.25 4.47 -7.95
CA LEU A 154 1.93 3.94 -7.65
C LEU A 154 1.88 3.43 -6.22
N SER A 155 0.78 3.71 -5.54
CA SER A 155 0.43 3.19 -4.21
C SER A 155 -1.05 2.85 -4.18
N THR A 156 -1.38 1.69 -3.65
CA THR A 156 -2.77 1.23 -3.48
C THR A 156 -3.50 1.90 -2.32
N PHE A 157 -2.81 2.72 -1.54
CA PHE A 157 -3.38 3.39 -0.38
C PHE A 157 -4.56 4.32 -0.72
N ASN A 158 -4.50 4.93 -1.93
CA ASN A 158 -5.52 5.82 -2.48
C ASN A 158 -5.41 5.75 -4.01
N LEU A 159 -6.01 4.72 -4.58
CA LEU A 159 -5.84 4.36 -5.99
C LEU A 159 -7.19 4.15 -6.66
N LEU A 160 -7.54 5.04 -7.60
CA LEU A 160 -8.68 4.86 -8.49
C LEU A 160 -8.24 4.16 -9.78
N VAL A 161 -8.98 3.13 -10.17
CA VAL A 161 -8.74 2.40 -11.41
C VAL A 161 -10.05 2.18 -12.14
N ARG A 162 -10.06 2.39 -13.45
CA ARG A 162 -11.21 2.04 -14.27
C ARG A 162 -11.38 0.52 -14.30
N ARG A 163 -12.61 0.05 -14.05
CA ARG A 163 -12.89 -1.38 -13.81
C ARG A 163 -12.43 -2.29 -14.95
N ASP A 164 -12.64 -1.89 -16.22
CA ASP A 164 -12.21 -2.68 -17.38
C ASP A 164 -10.69 -2.86 -17.41
N VAL A 165 -9.91 -1.81 -17.09
CA VAL A 165 -8.45 -1.88 -16.99
C VAL A 165 -8.04 -2.83 -15.86
N PHE A 166 -8.66 -2.68 -14.67
CA PHE A 166 -8.35 -3.54 -13.54
C PHE A 166 -8.69 -5.01 -13.81
N MET A 167 -9.81 -5.30 -14.46
CA MET A 167 -10.20 -6.68 -14.75
C MET A 167 -9.25 -7.37 -15.75
N ASN A 168 -8.57 -6.60 -16.60
CA ASN A 168 -7.54 -7.11 -17.51
C ASN A 168 -6.16 -7.24 -16.83
N ILE A 169 -5.83 -6.31 -15.90
CA ILE A 169 -4.55 -6.30 -15.18
C ILE A 169 -4.89 -6.24 -13.69
N ARG A 170 -4.88 -7.40 -13.02
CA ARG A 170 -5.18 -7.55 -11.60
C ARG A 170 -3.91 -7.51 -10.77
N PHE A 171 -4.04 -7.37 -9.46
CA PHE A 171 -2.90 -7.61 -8.57
C PHE A 171 -2.40 -9.04 -8.74
N ASP A 172 -1.09 -9.16 -8.82
CA ASP A 172 -0.43 -10.46 -9.00
C ASP A 172 -0.50 -11.29 -7.71
N GLU A 173 -1.22 -12.40 -7.75
CA GLU A 173 -1.43 -13.26 -6.60
C GLU A 173 -0.19 -14.07 -6.18
N ARG A 174 0.92 -13.95 -6.93
CA ARG A 174 2.24 -14.42 -6.47
C ARG A 174 2.77 -13.59 -5.30
N CYS A 175 2.28 -12.35 -5.13
CA CYS A 175 2.46 -11.54 -3.93
C CYS A 175 1.52 -12.02 -2.80
N GLN A 176 1.75 -13.25 -2.32
CA GLN A 176 0.90 -13.87 -1.29
C GLN A 176 1.06 -13.21 0.08
N GLU A 177 2.29 -12.80 0.40
CA GLU A 177 2.63 -12.13 1.65
C GLU A 177 2.68 -10.61 1.45
N TYR A 178 2.93 -9.88 2.54
CA TYR A 178 3.02 -8.42 2.55
C TYR A 178 4.11 -7.89 1.61
N GLY A 179 3.73 -6.87 0.80
CA GLY A 179 4.61 -5.95 0.10
C GLY A 179 4.87 -6.27 -1.37
N TYR A 180 5.13 -5.21 -2.11
CA TYR A 180 5.44 -5.17 -3.55
C TYR A 180 4.29 -5.54 -4.50
N GLU A 181 3.07 -5.83 -4.01
CA GLU A 181 1.91 -6.03 -4.86
C GLU A 181 1.56 -4.78 -5.68
N ASP A 182 1.67 -3.61 -5.05
CA ASP A 182 1.47 -2.30 -5.68
C ASP A 182 2.58 -1.98 -6.70
N ALA A 183 3.82 -2.24 -6.32
CA ALA A 183 4.97 -2.03 -7.21
C ALA A 183 4.89 -2.90 -8.48
N LEU A 184 4.55 -4.17 -8.32
CA LEU A 184 4.41 -5.08 -9.46
C LEU A 184 3.22 -4.69 -10.34
N PHE A 185 2.10 -4.27 -9.74
CA PHE A 185 0.95 -3.76 -10.47
C PHE A 185 1.30 -2.50 -11.29
N GLY A 186 2.05 -1.57 -10.70
CA GLY A 186 2.54 -0.39 -11.42
C GLY A 186 3.44 -0.74 -12.61
N ILE A 187 4.33 -1.74 -12.46
CA ILE A 187 5.17 -2.23 -13.56
C ILE A 187 4.31 -2.86 -14.67
N GLN A 188 3.35 -3.71 -14.31
CA GLN A 188 2.46 -4.35 -15.29
C GLN A 188 1.61 -3.33 -16.07
N LEU A 189 1.14 -2.26 -15.40
CA LEU A 189 0.46 -1.14 -16.07
C LEU A 189 1.41 -0.44 -17.05
N GLY A 190 2.67 -0.22 -16.66
CA GLY A 190 3.69 0.38 -17.53
C GLY A 190 4.00 -0.47 -18.75
N ASP A 191 4.17 -1.78 -18.57
CA ASP A 191 4.41 -2.74 -19.65
C ASP A 191 3.23 -2.81 -20.63
N ALA A 192 2.01 -2.60 -20.14
CA ALA A 192 0.78 -2.53 -20.94
C ALA A 192 0.53 -1.13 -21.57
N GLY A 193 1.40 -0.15 -21.31
CA GLY A 193 1.24 1.21 -21.83
C GLY A 193 0.04 1.97 -21.22
N ILE A 194 -0.47 1.56 -20.06
CA ILE A 194 -1.60 2.20 -19.39
C ILE A 194 -1.11 3.45 -18.64
N PRO A 195 -1.62 4.66 -18.96
CA PRO A 195 -1.21 5.88 -18.29
C PRO A 195 -1.76 5.95 -16.85
N ILE A 196 -0.97 6.55 -15.96
CA ILE A 196 -1.32 6.84 -14.58
C ILE A 196 -1.23 8.35 -14.36
N ALA A 197 -2.30 8.96 -13.85
CA ALA A 197 -2.28 10.33 -13.35
C ALA A 197 -2.01 10.35 -11.85
N HIS A 198 -1.17 11.27 -11.40
CA HIS A 198 -1.00 11.55 -9.98
C HIS A 198 -1.61 12.91 -9.65
N ILE A 199 -2.46 12.95 -8.64
CA ILE A 199 -3.14 14.18 -8.21
C ILE A 199 -2.88 14.47 -6.74
N ASP A 200 -2.95 15.74 -6.35
CA ASP A 200 -2.92 16.13 -4.94
C ASP A 200 -4.34 16.06 -4.36
N ASN A 201 -4.69 14.87 -3.93
CA ASN A 201 -5.93 14.53 -3.24
C ASN A 201 -5.64 13.44 -2.18
N PRO A 202 -4.70 13.70 -1.26
CA PRO A 202 -4.16 12.65 -0.41
C PRO A 202 -5.10 12.27 0.73
N LEU A 203 -5.02 11.01 1.16
CA LEU A 203 -5.54 10.52 2.44
C LEU A 203 -4.42 10.55 3.50
N ILE A 204 -4.80 10.59 4.78
CA ILE A 204 -3.86 10.51 5.90
C ILE A 204 -3.62 9.04 6.25
N HIS A 205 -2.36 8.60 6.29
CA HIS A 205 -1.99 7.28 6.83
C HIS A 205 -1.74 7.42 8.33
N PHE A 206 -2.67 6.93 9.13
CA PHE A 206 -2.66 7.09 10.59
C PHE A 206 -2.18 5.83 11.31
N GLY A 207 -2.45 4.64 10.78
CA GLY A 207 -2.13 3.33 11.35
C GLY A 207 -0.64 2.99 11.24
N LEU A 208 0.20 3.51 12.14
CA LEU A 208 1.62 3.21 12.13
C LEU A 208 1.95 2.01 13.02
N ASP A 209 2.52 0.98 12.41
CA ASP A 209 3.01 -0.21 13.09
C ASP A 209 4.13 0.12 14.09
N SER A 210 4.21 -0.64 15.19
CA SER A 210 5.35 -0.60 16.10
C SER A 210 6.67 -0.88 15.35
N ASN A 211 7.81 -0.51 15.92
CA ASN A 211 9.12 -0.83 15.32
C ASN A 211 9.29 -2.34 15.08
N ALA A 212 8.78 -3.17 15.98
CA ALA A 212 8.87 -4.63 15.88
C ALA A 212 8.04 -5.16 14.71
N ASP A 213 6.77 -4.72 14.61
CA ASP A 213 5.86 -5.14 13.55
C ASP A 213 6.31 -4.63 12.19
N PHE A 214 6.75 -3.37 12.12
CA PHE A 214 7.27 -2.81 10.88
C PHE A 214 8.53 -3.52 10.39
N LEU A 215 9.42 -3.91 11.31
CA LEU A 215 10.61 -4.69 10.95
C LEU A 215 10.23 -6.08 10.45
N ALA A 216 9.29 -6.77 11.12
CA ALA A 216 8.78 -8.07 10.67
C ALA A 216 8.09 -7.98 9.31
N LYS A 217 7.21 -6.98 9.11
CA LYS A 217 6.60 -6.70 7.80
C LYS A 217 7.65 -6.40 6.72
N SER A 218 8.74 -5.69 7.07
CA SER A 218 9.83 -5.40 6.13
C SER A 218 10.60 -6.67 5.73
N GLU A 219 10.83 -7.58 6.67
CA GLU A 219 11.44 -8.89 6.38
C GLU A 219 10.54 -9.71 5.45
N THR A 220 9.23 -9.72 5.70
CA THR A 220 8.24 -10.35 4.84
C THR A 220 8.26 -9.74 3.42
N ALA A 221 8.27 -8.40 3.33
CA ALA A 221 8.38 -7.71 2.05
C ALA A 221 9.67 -8.08 1.29
N MET A 222 10.80 -8.31 1.99
CA MET A 222 12.03 -8.78 1.34
C MET A 222 11.89 -10.21 0.80
N ARG A 223 11.16 -11.11 1.50
CA ARG A 223 10.85 -12.45 0.98
C ARG A 223 9.97 -12.39 -0.27
N THR A 224 8.92 -11.54 -0.24
CA THR A 224 8.07 -11.30 -1.41
C THR A 224 8.91 -10.79 -2.58
N LEU A 225 9.73 -9.74 -2.36
CA LEU A 225 10.62 -9.20 -3.39
C LEU A 225 11.59 -10.25 -3.95
N HIS A 226 12.16 -11.11 -3.09
CA HIS A 226 13.06 -12.16 -3.54
C HIS A 226 12.36 -13.15 -4.48
N ARG A 227 11.11 -13.50 -4.17
CA ARG A 227 10.26 -14.40 -4.97
C ARG A 227 9.93 -13.84 -6.35
N ILE A 228 9.64 -12.51 -6.42
CA ILE A 228 9.25 -11.82 -7.66
C ILE A 228 10.40 -11.04 -8.31
N ALA A 229 11.65 -11.22 -7.83
CA ALA A 229 12.80 -10.39 -8.23
C ALA A 229 13.06 -10.37 -9.76
N HIS A 230 12.70 -11.43 -10.46
CA HIS A 230 12.87 -11.54 -11.92
C HIS A 230 11.86 -10.71 -12.72
N PHE A 231 10.75 -10.28 -12.11
CA PHE A 231 9.78 -9.35 -12.70
C PHE A 231 10.11 -7.89 -12.39
N MET A 232 11.03 -7.63 -11.44
CA MET A 232 11.36 -6.29 -11.01
C MET A 232 12.48 -5.68 -11.85
N PRO A 233 12.37 -4.38 -12.24
CA PRO A 233 13.47 -3.67 -12.88
C PRO A 233 14.74 -3.71 -12.03
N ARG A 234 15.91 -3.83 -12.70
CA ARG A 234 17.21 -3.95 -12.03
C ARG A 234 17.55 -2.78 -11.10
N ASP A 235 16.97 -1.61 -11.34
CA ASP A 235 17.19 -0.37 -10.59
C ASP A 235 16.06 -0.05 -9.60
N TYR A 236 15.07 -0.95 -9.43
CA TYR A 236 13.96 -0.72 -8.53
C TYR A 236 14.37 -0.91 -7.05
N GLY A 237 14.20 0.12 -6.22
CA GLY A 237 14.45 0.04 -4.79
C GLY A 237 15.83 -0.50 -4.43
N ILE A 238 15.89 -1.60 -3.66
CA ILE A 238 17.16 -2.25 -3.29
C ILE A 238 17.80 -3.06 -4.42
N MET A 239 17.03 -3.39 -5.49
CA MET A 239 17.55 -4.21 -6.59
C MET A 239 18.77 -3.59 -7.25
N GLY A 240 18.85 -2.24 -7.33
CA GLY A 240 20.03 -1.55 -7.84
C GLY A 240 21.30 -1.86 -7.03
N ALA A 241 21.20 -1.91 -5.71
CA ALA A 241 22.30 -2.28 -4.84
C ALA A 241 22.66 -3.77 -4.98
N VAL A 242 21.64 -4.64 -5.04
CA VAL A 242 21.82 -6.08 -5.27
C VAL A 242 22.57 -6.35 -6.59
N TYR A 243 22.13 -5.68 -7.68
CA TYR A 243 22.77 -5.82 -8.98
C TYR A 243 24.23 -5.36 -8.96
N LYS A 244 24.54 -4.21 -8.34
CA LYS A 244 25.92 -3.71 -8.19
C LYS A 244 26.79 -4.69 -7.41
N LEU A 245 26.30 -5.21 -6.27
CA LEU A 245 27.04 -6.19 -5.47
C LEU A 245 27.28 -7.51 -6.23
N ARG A 246 26.29 -7.97 -7.03
CA ARG A 246 26.46 -9.14 -7.90
C ARG A 246 27.51 -8.90 -8.97
N ARG A 247 27.48 -7.74 -9.64
CA ARG A 247 28.43 -7.37 -10.70
C ARG A 247 29.87 -7.30 -10.18
N TRP A 248 30.07 -6.83 -8.92
CA TRP A 248 31.39 -6.72 -8.32
C TRP A 248 31.78 -7.94 -7.48
N HIS A 249 30.99 -9.01 -7.52
CA HIS A 249 31.20 -10.24 -6.73
C HIS A 249 31.30 -10.01 -5.21
N LEU A 250 30.65 -8.95 -4.68
CA LEU A 250 30.69 -8.55 -3.27
C LEU A 250 29.50 -9.05 -2.45
N THR A 251 28.65 -9.90 -3.00
CA THR A 251 27.46 -10.43 -2.30
C THR A 251 27.84 -11.22 -1.05
N TRP A 252 28.93 -12.00 -1.12
CA TRP A 252 29.43 -12.78 0.02
C TRP A 252 29.86 -11.88 1.18
N ALA A 253 30.54 -10.75 0.89
CA ALA A 253 30.97 -9.79 1.91
C ALA A 253 29.76 -9.15 2.60
N MET A 254 28.72 -8.78 1.85
CA MET A 254 27.48 -8.24 2.44
C MET A 254 26.73 -9.29 3.26
N ARG A 255 26.70 -10.56 2.83
CA ARG A 255 26.14 -11.68 3.61
C ARG A 255 26.89 -11.89 4.94
N LEU A 256 28.23 -11.89 4.88
CA LEU A 256 29.07 -12.02 6.06
C LEU A 256 28.84 -10.84 7.01
N PHE A 257 28.86 -9.61 6.50
CA PHE A 257 28.54 -8.41 7.27
C PHE A 257 27.19 -8.54 7.96
N TYR A 258 26.14 -8.92 7.23
CA TYR A 258 24.82 -9.10 7.80
C TYR A 258 24.81 -10.18 8.90
N LYS A 259 25.45 -11.33 8.65
CA LYS A 259 25.56 -12.42 9.64
C LYS A 259 26.21 -11.95 10.95
N LEU A 260 27.26 -11.15 10.87
CA LEU A 260 27.98 -10.63 12.03
C LEU A 260 27.20 -9.52 12.77
N PHE A 261 26.60 -8.60 12.02
CA PHE A 261 26.01 -7.38 12.56
C PHE A 261 24.48 -7.37 12.67
N ARG A 262 23.77 -8.45 12.26
CA ARG A 262 22.29 -8.48 12.29
C ARG A 262 21.70 -8.19 13.67
N LYS A 263 22.34 -8.69 14.76
CA LYS A 263 21.84 -8.47 16.13
C LYS A 263 21.96 -7.00 16.56
N PRO A 264 23.13 -6.33 16.48
CA PRO A 264 23.21 -4.91 16.80
C PRO A 264 22.42 -4.02 15.84
N MET A 265 22.32 -4.35 14.55
CA MET A 265 21.40 -3.64 13.62
C MET A 265 19.96 -3.75 14.08
N ARG A 266 19.48 -4.96 14.40
CA ARG A 266 18.12 -5.17 14.91
C ARG A 266 17.86 -4.39 16.21
N ALA A 267 18.81 -4.41 17.14
CA ALA A 267 18.71 -3.64 18.39
C ALA A 267 18.57 -2.13 18.12
N ASN A 268 19.34 -1.58 17.18
CA ASN A 268 19.18 -0.17 16.77
C ASN A 268 17.80 0.09 16.16
N LEU A 269 17.30 -0.79 15.28
CA LEU A 269 16.03 -0.60 14.59
C LEU A 269 14.82 -0.69 15.54
N LEU A 270 14.94 -1.44 16.63
CA LEU A 270 13.91 -1.56 17.67
C LEU A 270 14.01 -0.46 18.75
N SER A 271 15.04 0.40 18.69
CA SER A 271 15.24 1.47 19.67
C SER A 271 14.35 2.69 19.39
N GLN A 272 14.31 3.63 20.32
CA GLN A 272 13.62 4.91 20.17
C GLN A 272 14.31 5.87 19.16
N ARG A 273 15.55 5.58 18.75
CA ARG A 273 16.33 6.40 17.79
C ARG A 273 16.87 5.56 16.64
N PRO A 274 15.99 4.92 15.83
CA PRO A 274 16.44 4.05 14.75
C PRO A 274 17.11 4.83 13.63
N SER A 275 18.09 4.18 12.96
CA SER A 275 18.79 4.73 11.81
C SER A 275 18.23 4.20 10.50
N LEU A 276 17.78 5.09 9.60
CA LEU A 276 17.34 4.70 8.26
C LEU A 276 18.46 4.12 7.39
N PHE A 277 19.72 4.52 7.66
CA PHE A 277 20.87 3.93 6.98
C PHE A 277 21.05 2.46 7.40
N ILE A 278 21.01 2.18 8.71
CA ILE A 278 21.04 0.80 9.23
C ILE A 278 19.87 -0.01 8.68
N PHE A 279 18.68 0.60 8.57
CA PHE A 279 17.50 -0.07 7.99
C PHE A 279 17.71 -0.46 6.53
N LYS A 280 18.33 0.40 5.71
CA LYS A 280 18.68 0.07 4.32
C LYS A 280 19.68 -1.09 4.25
N LEU A 281 20.72 -1.07 5.07
CA LEU A 281 21.72 -2.15 5.15
C LEU A 281 21.08 -3.46 5.64
N TYR A 282 20.23 -3.38 6.66
CA TYR A 282 19.52 -4.54 7.19
C TYR A 282 18.67 -5.22 6.11
N LYS A 283 17.81 -4.47 5.39
CA LYS A 283 16.98 -5.00 4.30
C LYS A 283 17.83 -5.62 3.20
N LEU A 284 18.93 -4.97 2.79
CA LEU A 284 19.82 -5.48 1.76
C LEU A 284 20.50 -6.78 2.19
N GLY A 285 21.03 -6.83 3.42
CA GLY A 285 21.66 -8.03 3.98
C GLY A 285 20.65 -9.18 4.15
N TYR A 286 19.46 -8.89 4.65
CA TYR A 286 18.37 -9.87 4.76
C TYR A 286 18.01 -10.45 3.40
N PHE A 287 17.74 -9.60 2.40
CA PHE A 287 17.43 -10.03 1.03
C PHE A 287 18.50 -10.94 0.42
N LEU A 288 19.78 -10.58 0.59
CA LEU A 288 20.89 -11.38 0.06
C LEU A 288 21.10 -12.69 0.83
N SER A 289 20.57 -12.82 2.04
CA SER A 289 20.66 -14.04 2.86
C SER A 289 19.58 -15.07 2.57
N LEU A 290 18.54 -14.67 1.84
CA LEU A 290 17.51 -15.55 1.28
C LEU A 290 18.07 -16.34 0.09
#